data_cc508ffbda8fe971d9c82ac773be013c
#
_entry.id   cc508ffbda8fe971d9c82ac773be013c
#
_cell.length_a   1.000
_cell.length_b   1.000
_cell.length_c   1.000
_cell.angle_alpha   90.00
_cell.angle_beta   90.00
_cell.angle_gamma   90.00
#
_symmetry.space_group_name_H-M   'P 1'
#
loop_
_entity.id
_entity.type
_entity.pdbx_description
1 polymer ?
#
loop_
_entity_poly.entity_id
_entity_poly.type
_entity_poly.pdbx_seq_one_letter_code
_entity_poly.pdbx_strand_id
1 'polypeptide(L)'
;MVGMEKNYAPIIIVTLCRYEHLTRCIESLSHCTGAENTDVYIGLDYPLNKSHWEGYNLIRAYLTEYKKNNIFRSFNIIFREFNLGASGNVDDLIEMISKQYDRWIFTEDDNIFSPNFLVYINKGLELYKEDKSVFAISGYRNFYPIKFGSNTFFRQNVAFSAWGYAVWRERHEMCSR
;
A
#
# COMPACT_ATOMS: atom_id res chain seq x y z
N MET A 1 20.22 5.77 24.17
CA MET A 1 19.91 4.94 22.99
C MET A 1 19.20 5.85 22.02
N VAL A 2 19.90 6.32 20.99
CA VAL A 2 19.29 7.12 19.90
C VAL A 2 18.40 6.12 19.14
N GLY A 3 17.06 6.33 19.22
CA GLY A 3 16.12 5.50 18.46
C GLY A 3 16.42 5.71 16.98
N MET A 4 16.86 4.66 16.29
CA MET A 4 16.87 4.64 14.83
C MET A 4 15.42 4.90 14.40
N GLU A 5 15.15 6.03 13.75
CA GLU A 5 13.88 6.27 13.08
C GLU A 5 13.65 5.08 12.15
N LYS A 6 12.68 4.24 12.49
CA LYS A 6 12.30 3.11 11.64
C LYS A 6 11.54 3.68 10.45
N ASN A 7 12.26 3.92 9.37
CA ASN A 7 11.62 4.24 8.10
C ASN A 7 10.83 3.02 7.64
N TYR A 8 9.51 3.08 7.78
CA TYR A 8 8.61 2.05 7.25
C TYR A 8 8.60 2.09 5.72
N ALA A 9 8.28 0.97 5.12
CA ALA A 9 8.08 0.88 3.68
C ALA A 9 6.95 1.84 3.26
N PRO A 10 7.12 2.61 2.16
CA PRO A 10 6.06 3.47 1.66
C PRO A 10 4.86 2.66 1.21
N ILE A 11 3.67 3.24 1.28
CA ILE A 11 2.44 2.66 0.77
C ILE A 11 2.10 3.28 -0.58
N ILE A 12 1.77 2.43 -1.55
CA ILE A 12 1.20 2.80 -2.84
C ILE A 12 -0.29 2.45 -2.82
N ILE A 13 -1.13 3.43 -3.16
CA ILE A 13 -2.58 3.26 -3.33
C ILE A 13 -2.96 3.76 -4.72
N VAL A 14 -3.72 2.98 -5.48
CA VAL A 14 -4.30 3.42 -6.75
C VAL A 14 -5.81 3.55 -6.60
N THR A 15 -6.38 4.58 -7.20
CA THR A 15 -7.81 4.86 -7.13
C THR A 15 -8.28 5.63 -8.36
N LEU A 16 -9.60 5.67 -8.60
CA LEU A 16 -10.21 6.40 -9.71
C LEU A 16 -11.45 7.21 -9.27
N CYS A 17 -12.49 6.54 -8.79
CA CYS A 17 -13.78 7.18 -8.52
C CYS A 17 -14.56 6.58 -7.33
N ARG A 18 -13.99 5.62 -6.60
CA ARG A 18 -14.62 4.93 -5.48
C ARG A 18 -14.38 5.69 -4.16
N TYR A 19 -15.04 6.85 -4.02
CA TYR A 19 -14.82 7.79 -2.91
C TYR A 19 -14.93 7.15 -1.53
N GLU A 20 -16.04 6.44 -1.25
CA GLU A 20 -16.28 5.83 0.07
C GLU A 20 -15.26 4.73 0.41
N HIS A 21 -14.80 3.99 -0.59
CA HIS A 21 -13.79 2.95 -0.41
C HIS A 21 -12.44 3.58 -0.02
N LEU A 22 -11.99 4.56 -0.81
CA LEU A 22 -10.73 5.24 -0.56
C LEU A 22 -10.69 5.93 0.81
N THR A 23 -11.76 6.63 1.18
CA THR A 23 -11.81 7.33 2.48
C THR A 23 -11.69 6.35 3.64
N ARG A 24 -12.39 5.22 3.60
CA ARG A 24 -12.29 4.15 4.62
C ARG A 24 -10.93 3.48 4.63
N CYS A 25 -10.33 3.27 3.46
CA CYS A 25 -8.97 2.73 3.34
C CYS A 25 -7.96 3.65 4.03
N ILE A 26 -7.93 4.93 3.67
CA ILE A 26 -7.03 5.93 4.26
C ILE A 26 -7.27 6.08 5.77
N GLU A 27 -8.53 6.12 6.20
CA GLU A 27 -8.88 6.20 7.62
C GLU A 27 -8.35 5.00 8.39
N SER A 28 -8.55 3.78 7.88
CA SER A 28 -8.04 2.56 8.53
C SER A 28 -6.50 2.53 8.60
N LEU A 29 -5.80 3.01 7.57
CA LEU A 29 -4.35 3.14 7.57
C LEU A 29 -3.86 4.19 8.56
N SER A 30 -4.55 5.31 8.68
CA SER A 30 -4.20 6.38 9.61
C SER A 30 -4.30 5.95 11.08
N HIS A 31 -5.14 4.97 11.38
CA HIS A 31 -5.25 4.36 12.72
C HIS A 31 -4.24 3.23 12.97
N CYS A 32 -3.41 2.88 11.99
CA CYS A 32 -2.38 1.87 12.20
C CYS A 32 -1.22 2.42 13.05
N THR A 33 -0.76 1.61 13.99
CA THR A 33 0.51 1.89 14.70
C THR A 33 1.65 2.00 13.68
N GLY A 34 2.34 3.13 13.67
CA GLY A 34 3.44 3.42 12.74
C GLY A 34 3.01 4.19 11.48
N ALA A 35 1.76 4.70 11.42
CA ALA A 35 1.30 5.57 10.35
C ALA A 35 2.20 6.82 10.23
N GLU A 36 2.60 7.39 11.36
CA GLU A 36 3.50 8.56 11.46
C GLU A 36 4.92 8.32 10.92
N ASN A 37 5.29 7.05 10.72
CA ASN A 37 6.59 6.64 10.18
C ASN A 37 6.50 6.19 8.70
N THR A 38 5.33 6.34 8.09
CA THR A 38 5.01 5.77 6.77
C THR A 38 4.75 6.87 5.75
N ASP A 39 5.39 6.79 4.59
CA ASP A 39 5.07 7.63 3.44
C ASP A 39 3.92 7.02 2.65
N VAL A 40 2.99 7.85 2.19
CA VAL A 40 1.86 7.43 1.37
C VAL A 40 1.94 8.08 -0.01
N TYR A 41 1.74 7.27 -1.05
CA TYR A 41 1.68 7.68 -2.45
C TYR A 41 0.37 7.22 -3.05
N ILE A 42 -0.46 8.16 -3.49
CA ILE A 42 -1.78 7.87 -4.06
C ILE A 42 -1.79 8.32 -5.52
N GLY A 43 -1.98 7.36 -6.44
CA GLY A 43 -2.24 7.64 -7.84
C GLY A 43 -3.74 7.75 -8.09
N LEU A 44 -4.24 8.97 -8.27
CA LEU A 44 -5.60 9.21 -8.70
C LEU A 44 -5.65 9.22 -10.23
N ASP A 45 -6.20 8.15 -10.80
CA ASP A 45 -6.30 7.99 -12.24
C ASP A 45 -7.33 8.95 -12.84
N TYR A 46 -7.17 9.25 -14.13
CA TYR A 46 -8.05 10.19 -14.83
C TYR A 46 -9.38 9.52 -15.22
N PRO A 47 -10.52 10.22 -15.15
CA PRO A 47 -11.83 9.66 -15.52
C PRO A 47 -11.87 9.19 -16.98
N LEU A 48 -12.25 7.93 -17.19
CA LEU A 48 -12.38 7.34 -18.51
C LEU A 48 -13.73 7.69 -19.20
N ASN A 49 -14.78 7.91 -18.40
CA ASN A 49 -16.12 8.19 -18.89
C ASN A 49 -16.89 9.10 -17.93
N LYS A 50 -18.12 9.49 -18.33
CA LYS A 50 -18.94 10.45 -17.58
C LYS A 50 -19.30 9.99 -16.16
N SER A 51 -19.47 8.67 -15.95
CA SER A 51 -19.86 8.14 -14.64
C SER A 51 -18.73 8.21 -13.58
N HIS A 52 -17.49 8.39 -14.00
CA HIS A 52 -16.36 8.48 -13.07
C HIS A 52 -16.20 9.88 -12.44
N TRP A 53 -16.72 10.92 -13.10
CA TRP A 53 -16.41 12.31 -12.71
C TRP A 53 -16.88 12.71 -11.33
N GLU A 54 -18.05 12.25 -10.90
CA GLU A 54 -18.56 12.57 -9.57
C GLU A 54 -17.64 12.06 -8.49
N GLY A 55 -17.36 10.76 -8.49
CA GLY A 55 -16.47 10.14 -7.50
C GLY A 55 -15.03 10.65 -7.59
N TYR A 56 -14.51 10.89 -8.80
CA TYR A 56 -13.20 11.50 -9.01
C TYR A 56 -13.10 12.88 -8.37
N ASN A 57 -14.09 13.76 -8.57
CA ASN A 57 -14.08 15.10 -8.00
C ASN A 57 -14.17 15.07 -6.46
N LEU A 58 -14.98 14.15 -5.90
CA LEU A 58 -15.07 13.93 -4.47
C LEU A 58 -13.71 13.48 -3.90
N ILE A 59 -13.06 12.50 -4.54
CA ILE A 59 -11.73 12.02 -4.15
C ILE A 59 -10.70 13.15 -4.22
N ARG A 60 -10.69 13.89 -5.31
CA ARG A 60 -9.74 15.00 -5.49
C ARG A 60 -9.86 16.05 -4.40
N ALA A 61 -11.09 16.45 -4.07
CA ALA A 61 -11.36 17.40 -3.00
C ALA A 61 -10.92 16.84 -1.63
N TYR A 62 -11.32 15.62 -1.33
CA TYR A 62 -10.95 14.93 -0.09
C TYR A 62 -9.43 14.82 0.10
N LEU A 63 -8.70 14.32 -0.90
CA LEU A 63 -7.26 14.14 -0.81
C LEU A 63 -6.53 15.48 -0.64
N THR A 64 -7.00 16.53 -1.33
CA THR A 64 -6.42 17.87 -1.21
C THR A 64 -6.59 18.45 0.21
N GLU A 65 -7.75 18.21 0.83
CA GLU A 65 -8.01 18.66 2.20
C GLU A 65 -7.29 17.77 3.22
N TYR A 66 -7.37 16.46 3.08
CA TYR A 66 -6.73 15.50 3.98
C TYR A 66 -5.21 15.70 4.07
N LYS A 67 -4.54 16.05 2.96
CA LYS A 67 -3.10 16.30 2.91
C LYS A 67 -2.65 17.38 3.91
N LYS A 68 -3.49 18.37 4.20
CA LYS A 68 -3.14 19.51 5.08
C LYS A 68 -2.93 19.08 6.53
N ASN A 69 -3.67 18.08 7.01
CA ASN A 69 -3.70 17.65 8.40
C ASN A 69 -3.58 16.13 8.55
N ASN A 70 -2.83 15.46 7.66
CA ASN A 70 -2.63 14.02 7.73
C ASN A 70 -1.63 13.63 8.83
N ILE A 71 -1.73 12.39 9.29
CA ILE A 71 -0.86 11.82 10.34
C ILE A 71 0.39 11.14 9.77
N PHE A 72 0.41 10.81 8.47
CA PHE A 72 1.51 10.09 7.84
C PHE A 72 2.78 10.94 7.79
N ARG A 73 3.95 10.30 7.71
CA ARG A 73 5.24 10.99 7.56
C ARG A 73 5.26 11.91 6.35
N SER A 74 4.74 11.42 5.22
CA SER A 74 4.44 12.23 4.04
C SER A 74 3.18 11.69 3.33
N PHE A 75 2.44 12.59 2.67
CA PHE A 75 1.24 12.25 1.94
C PHE A 75 1.31 12.85 0.54
N ASN A 76 1.61 12.01 -0.44
CA ASN A 76 1.91 12.39 -1.80
C ASN A 76 0.76 11.98 -2.72
N ILE A 77 0.21 12.95 -3.45
CA ILE A 77 -0.92 12.74 -4.35
C ILE A 77 -0.43 12.98 -5.77
N ILE A 78 -0.62 12.00 -6.63
CA ILE A 78 -0.29 12.05 -8.05
C ILE A 78 -1.59 12.08 -8.85
N PHE A 79 -1.97 13.25 -9.35
CA PHE A 79 -3.11 13.43 -10.22
C PHE A 79 -2.70 13.11 -11.66
N ARG A 80 -3.33 12.12 -12.28
CA ARG A 80 -3.06 11.78 -13.67
C ARG A 80 -3.75 12.76 -14.62
N GLU A 81 -3.09 13.09 -15.73
CA GLU A 81 -3.65 13.96 -16.77
C GLU A 81 -4.47 13.18 -17.80
N PHE A 82 -4.26 11.87 -17.89
CA PHE A 82 -5.03 10.94 -18.72
C PHE A 82 -5.16 9.59 -18.01
N ASN A 83 -6.10 8.76 -18.47
CA ASN A 83 -6.35 7.45 -17.86
C ASN A 83 -5.25 6.47 -18.21
N LEU A 84 -4.55 5.96 -17.19
CA LEU A 84 -3.51 4.94 -17.32
C LEU A 84 -4.07 3.53 -17.17
N GLY A 85 -5.29 3.41 -16.64
CA GLY A 85 -5.82 2.14 -16.17
C GLY A 85 -5.14 1.66 -14.88
N ALA A 86 -5.73 0.65 -14.25
CA ALA A 86 -5.25 0.18 -12.95
C ALA A 86 -3.78 -0.25 -12.99
N SER A 87 -3.38 -1.07 -13.96
CA SER A 87 -1.99 -1.55 -14.08
C SER A 87 -1.02 -0.43 -14.39
N GLY A 88 -1.32 0.40 -15.39
CA GLY A 88 -0.42 1.51 -15.76
C GLY A 88 -0.23 2.53 -14.63
N ASN A 89 -1.28 2.78 -13.83
CA ASN A 89 -1.19 3.66 -12.68
C ASN A 89 -0.29 3.07 -11.58
N VAL A 90 -0.37 1.75 -11.35
CA VAL A 90 0.52 1.03 -10.42
C VAL A 90 1.96 1.06 -10.91
N ASP A 91 2.20 0.71 -12.19
CA ASP A 91 3.54 0.60 -12.77
C ASP A 91 4.28 1.95 -12.71
N ASP A 92 3.59 3.05 -13.04
CA ASP A 92 4.16 4.39 -12.97
C ASP A 92 4.50 4.82 -11.52
N LEU A 93 3.63 4.51 -10.55
CA LEU A 93 3.94 4.75 -9.14
C LEU A 93 5.14 3.94 -8.68
N ILE A 94 5.22 2.66 -9.05
CA ILE A 94 6.36 1.79 -8.71
C ILE A 94 7.65 2.34 -9.34
N GLU A 95 7.63 2.74 -10.61
CA GLU A 95 8.79 3.34 -11.26
C GLU A 95 9.26 4.60 -10.52
N MET A 96 8.32 5.45 -10.11
CA MET A 96 8.63 6.67 -9.38
C MET A 96 9.28 6.39 -8.01
N ILE A 97 8.69 5.51 -7.20
CA ILE A 97 9.15 5.26 -5.83
C ILE A 97 10.37 4.36 -5.77
N SER A 98 10.55 3.43 -6.72
CA SER A 98 11.70 2.53 -6.78
C SER A 98 13.04 3.26 -6.92
N LYS A 99 13.03 4.52 -7.34
CA LYS A 99 14.21 5.40 -7.38
C LYS A 99 14.71 5.79 -5.98
N GLN A 100 13.82 5.73 -4.96
CA GLN A 100 14.10 6.19 -3.60
C GLN A 100 14.00 5.06 -2.55
N TYR A 101 13.22 4.02 -2.84
CA TYR A 101 12.94 2.94 -1.90
C TYR A 101 13.34 1.58 -2.49
N ASP A 102 13.83 0.70 -1.63
CA ASP A 102 14.19 -0.68 -1.97
C ASP A 102 13.05 -1.68 -1.75
N ARG A 103 11.92 -1.19 -1.23
CA ARG A 103 10.72 -1.97 -0.89
C ARG A 103 9.50 -1.06 -0.78
N TRP A 104 8.31 -1.62 -0.93
CA TRP A 104 7.04 -0.88 -0.77
C TRP A 104 5.90 -1.80 -0.36
N ILE A 105 4.83 -1.19 0.12
CA ILE A 105 3.54 -1.81 0.37
C ILE A 105 2.61 -1.37 -0.76
N PHE A 106 1.91 -2.32 -1.37
CA PHE A 106 0.85 -2.04 -2.33
C PHE A 106 -0.51 -2.39 -1.75
N THR A 107 -1.51 -1.56 -2.02
CA THR A 107 -2.91 -1.85 -1.73
C THR A 107 -3.84 -1.17 -2.74
N GLU A 108 -5.01 -1.78 -2.95
CA GLU A 108 -6.14 -1.15 -3.63
C GLU A 108 -6.89 -0.23 -2.66
N ASP A 109 -7.77 0.62 -3.20
CA ASP A 109 -8.51 1.63 -2.44
C ASP A 109 -9.70 1.08 -1.63
N ASP A 110 -10.02 -0.22 -1.73
CA ASP A 110 -11.14 -0.87 -1.04
C ASP A 110 -10.76 -1.75 0.15
N ASN A 111 -9.48 -1.79 0.51
CA ASN A 111 -9.00 -2.55 1.66
C ASN A 111 -9.19 -1.77 2.97
N ILE A 112 -9.46 -2.51 4.05
CA ILE A 112 -9.52 -1.98 5.42
C ILE A 112 -8.50 -2.72 6.27
N PHE A 113 -7.69 -1.97 7.01
CA PHE A 113 -6.54 -2.51 7.73
C PHE A 113 -6.76 -2.59 9.24
N SER A 114 -6.22 -3.65 9.83
CA SER A 114 -6.16 -3.75 11.29
C SER A 114 -5.10 -2.79 11.86
N PRO A 115 -5.24 -2.33 13.12
CA PRO A 115 -4.30 -1.38 13.74
C PRO A 115 -2.84 -1.83 13.72
N ASN A 116 -2.56 -3.13 13.65
CA ASN A 116 -1.21 -3.68 13.65
C ASN A 116 -0.64 -3.94 12.25
N PHE A 117 -1.37 -3.62 11.18
CA PHE A 117 -0.97 -3.97 9.82
C PHE A 117 0.43 -3.45 9.46
N LEU A 118 0.70 -2.16 9.67
CA LEU A 118 2.00 -1.56 9.30
C LEU A 118 3.16 -2.15 10.10
N VAL A 119 2.96 -2.39 11.39
CA VAL A 119 3.98 -3.06 12.23
C VAL A 119 4.25 -4.48 11.73
N TYR A 120 3.20 -5.24 11.44
CA TYR A 120 3.30 -6.61 10.93
C TYR A 120 4.06 -6.68 9.62
N ILE A 121 3.66 -5.89 8.62
CA ILE A 121 4.25 -5.88 7.28
C ILE A 121 5.73 -5.51 7.34
N ASN A 122 6.08 -4.44 8.05
CA ASN A 122 7.46 -3.99 8.15
C ASN A 122 8.34 -4.97 8.93
N LYS A 123 7.79 -5.61 9.98
CA LYS A 123 8.50 -6.69 10.69
C LYS A 123 8.77 -7.88 9.77
N GLY A 124 7.82 -8.24 8.90
CA GLY A 124 8.00 -9.29 7.90
C GLY A 124 9.08 -8.94 6.88
N LEU A 125 9.08 -7.70 6.38
CA LEU A 125 10.12 -7.22 5.47
C LEU A 125 11.53 -7.31 6.08
N GLU A 126 11.71 -6.96 7.35
CA GLU A 126 13.00 -7.07 8.01
C GLU A 126 13.39 -8.53 8.29
N LEU A 127 12.45 -9.34 8.79
CA LEU A 127 12.72 -10.73 9.16
C LEU A 127 13.14 -11.59 7.96
N TYR A 128 12.52 -11.36 6.80
CA TYR A 128 12.75 -12.17 5.60
C TYR A 128 13.60 -11.48 4.53
N LYS A 129 14.29 -10.39 4.87
CA LYS A 129 15.12 -9.63 3.93
C LYS A 129 16.15 -10.51 3.21
N GLU A 130 16.83 -11.38 3.94
CA GLU A 130 17.88 -12.24 3.40
C GLU A 130 17.35 -13.58 2.83
N ASP A 131 16.11 -13.95 3.13
CA ASP A 131 15.50 -15.17 2.59
C ASP A 131 14.91 -14.95 1.20
N LYS A 132 15.70 -15.16 0.17
CA LYS A 132 15.31 -14.98 -1.25
C LYS A 132 14.19 -15.93 -1.73
N SER A 133 13.84 -16.95 -0.94
CA SER A 133 12.71 -17.83 -1.25
C SER A 133 11.35 -17.22 -0.84
N VAL A 134 11.34 -16.10 -0.10
CA VAL A 134 10.13 -15.34 0.24
C VAL A 134 9.96 -14.20 -0.75
N PHE A 135 8.95 -14.27 -1.61
CA PHE A 135 8.68 -13.24 -2.60
C PHE A 135 8.14 -11.95 -1.99
N ALA A 136 7.10 -12.05 -1.16
CA ALA A 136 6.39 -10.91 -0.58
C ALA A 136 5.83 -11.25 0.81
N ILE A 137 5.46 -10.23 1.56
CA ILE A 137 4.75 -10.33 2.83
C ILE A 137 3.31 -9.89 2.59
N SER A 138 2.33 -10.78 2.79
CA SER A 138 0.91 -10.45 2.61
C SER A 138 0.25 -10.15 3.96
N GLY A 139 -0.56 -9.10 4.00
CA GLY A 139 -1.41 -8.75 5.13
C GLY A 139 -2.73 -9.53 5.18
N TYR A 140 -3.07 -10.20 4.09
CA TYR A 140 -4.31 -10.97 3.94
C TYR A 140 -4.07 -12.47 4.07
N ARG A 141 -5.03 -13.15 4.67
CA ARG A 141 -5.06 -14.60 4.81
C ARG A 141 -6.40 -15.17 4.39
N ASN A 142 -6.38 -16.21 3.55
CA ASN A 142 -7.56 -17.02 3.28
C ASN A 142 -8.04 -17.75 4.56
N PHE A 143 -9.35 -17.87 4.71
CA PHE A 143 -10.02 -18.52 5.84
C PHE A 143 -9.78 -20.04 5.86
N TYR A 144 -8.61 -20.47 6.26
CA TYR A 144 -8.44 -21.85 6.74
C TYR A 144 -8.27 -21.80 8.26
N PRO A 145 -9.01 -22.63 9.03
CA PRO A 145 -8.86 -22.70 10.46
C PRO A 145 -7.51 -23.36 10.78
N ILE A 146 -6.46 -22.55 10.87
CA ILE A 146 -5.17 -23.02 11.36
C ILE A 146 -5.16 -22.75 12.87
N LYS A 147 -4.97 -23.81 13.66
CA LYS A 147 -4.65 -23.65 15.08
C LYS A 147 -3.26 -23.06 15.17
N PHE A 148 -3.19 -21.83 15.64
CA PHE A 148 -1.92 -21.11 15.78
C PHE A 148 -1.25 -21.49 17.10
N GLY A 149 0.06 -21.81 16.99
CA GLY A 149 1.00 -21.60 18.08
C GLY A 149 1.38 -20.11 18.19
N SER A 150 2.53 -19.82 18.76
CA SER A 150 3.06 -18.46 18.94
C SER A 150 3.57 -17.79 17.67
N ASN A 151 3.45 -18.41 16.47
CA ASN A 151 4.02 -17.89 15.24
C ASN A 151 3.16 -16.80 14.61
N THR A 152 3.81 -15.73 14.20
CA THR A 152 3.16 -14.56 13.61
C THR A 152 3.08 -14.65 12.08
N PHE A 153 4.00 -15.38 11.43
CA PHE A 153 4.09 -15.51 9.98
C PHE A 153 3.92 -16.95 9.52
N PHE A 154 3.25 -17.12 8.37
CA PHE A 154 3.06 -18.40 7.70
C PHE A 154 3.57 -18.32 6.28
N ARG A 155 4.36 -19.32 5.87
CA ARG A 155 4.74 -19.47 4.47
C ARG A 155 3.57 -20.06 3.69
N GLN A 156 3.23 -19.42 2.57
CA GLN A 156 2.21 -19.86 1.63
C GLN A 156 2.83 -19.95 0.24
N ASN A 157 2.71 -21.11 -0.39
CA ASN A 157 3.36 -21.38 -1.68
C ASN A 157 2.36 -21.41 -2.85
N VAL A 158 1.06 -21.35 -2.58
CA VAL A 158 0.01 -21.71 -3.56
C VAL A 158 -0.93 -20.57 -3.91
N ALA A 159 -1.01 -19.53 -3.08
CA ALA A 159 -1.89 -18.39 -3.34
C ALA A 159 -1.23 -17.08 -2.90
N PHE A 160 -1.15 -16.14 -3.83
CA PHE A 160 -0.77 -14.77 -3.56
C PHE A 160 -2.03 -13.91 -3.47
N SER A 161 -2.10 -13.02 -2.50
CA SER A 161 -3.17 -12.04 -2.42
C SER A 161 -2.59 -10.63 -2.56
N ALA A 162 -3.14 -9.88 -3.52
CA ALA A 162 -2.79 -8.49 -3.74
C ALA A 162 -3.45 -7.52 -2.72
N TRP A 163 -4.22 -8.04 -1.78
CA TRP A 163 -4.95 -7.23 -0.79
C TRP A 163 -4.06 -6.82 0.37
N GLY A 164 -3.23 -5.81 0.14
CA GLY A 164 -2.27 -5.30 1.11
C GLY A 164 -1.06 -6.22 1.28
N TYR A 165 -0.08 -6.08 0.40
CA TYR A 165 1.17 -6.82 0.47
C TYR A 165 2.37 -5.88 0.39
N ALA A 166 3.51 -6.34 0.88
CA ALA A 166 4.78 -5.67 0.72
C ALA A 166 5.78 -6.55 -0.04
N VAL A 167 6.63 -5.91 -0.84
CA VAL A 167 7.62 -6.57 -1.67
C VAL A 167 8.91 -5.75 -1.70
N TRP A 168 10.05 -6.42 -1.88
CA TRP A 168 11.34 -5.77 -2.15
C TRP A 168 11.49 -5.52 -3.65
N ARG A 169 12.11 -4.40 -4.02
CA ARG A 169 12.35 -4.01 -5.41
C ARG A 169 12.99 -5.13 -6.23
N GLU A 170 14.08 -5.72 -5.74
CA GLU A 170 14.80 -6.79 -6.44
C GLU A 170 13.89 -8.00 -6.78
N ARG A 171 12.94 -8.33 -5.88
CA ARG A 171 12.02 -9.46 -6.08
C ARG A 171 10.89 -9.13 -7.02
N HIS A 172 10.40 -7.91 -6.96
CA HIS A 172 9.41 -7.39 -7.91
C HIS A 172 9.96 -7.41 -9.34
N GLU A 173 11.16 -6.89 -9.54
CA GLU A 173 11.84 -6.85 -10.86
C GLU A 173 12.09 -8.26 -11.46
N MET A 174 12.22 -9.29 -10.64
CA MET A 174 12.35 -10.69 -11.14
C MET A 174 11.06 -11.23 -11.75
N CYS A 175 9.89 -10.73 -11.35
CA CYS A 175 8.59 -11.17 -11.86
C CYS A 175 8.06 -10.31 -13.00
N SER A 176 8.64 -9.13 -13.22
CA SER A 176 8.25 -8.18 -14.27
C SER A 176 9.00 -8.43 -15.60
N ARG A 177 9.80 -9.49 -15.67
CA ARG A 177 10.51 -9.96 -16.86
C ARG A 177 9.77 -11.15 -17.48
#